data_b0db5967ac5593c5b7d7b8a2df04edd0
#
_entry.id   b0db5967ac5593c5b7d7b8a2df04edd0
#
_cell.length_a   1.000
_cell.length_b   1.000
_cell.length_c   1.000
_cell.angle_alpha   90.00
_cell.angle_beta   90.00
_cell.angle_gamma   90.00
#
_symmetry.space_group_name_H-M   'P 1'
#
loop_
_entity.id
_entity.type
_entity.pdbx_description
1 polymer ?
#
loop_
_entity_poly.entity_id
_entity_poly.type
_entity_poly.pdbx_seq_one_letter_code
_entity_poly.pdbx_strand_id
1 'polypeptide(L)'
;MHKELLEDIGEKELINRLGKFMPKDQIADDCALIKTKNNKLLVNNDSLVENVHFNDITICAQDLGWKAVVSNISDLLSSGSKKTIGITISLILPSKTEWVWVEELYKGMNKALKEYGGIILGGDCSMGNEKIISITALGIQGDLALRRDACKPGEIILTTGIHGLSKLGFMMQSKINFDNVVSLNERLISKSIKHFCRPQVNPNFLKNLLKTRSNKKIKKIGCTDSSDGLFQAVQDLAIASNCQAIINYEQIPKDKDWPKGEKWDEFYFFGGEDYELVFSLPKKWARNLSQLDKNINEIGFFTDGEPSIKFKDNEKVKLLNNTPFKHF
;
A
#
# COMPACT_ATOMS: atom_id res chain seq x y z
N MET A 1 0.05 -3.92 39.94
CA MET A 1 0.10 -3.05 38.75
C MET A 1 -0.22 -3.91 37.55
N HIS A 2 -1.31 -3.63 36.83
CA HIS A 2 -1.61 -4.28 35.57
C HIS A 2 -0.48 -3.92 34.59
N LYS A 3 0.18 -4.93 34.01
CA LYS A 3 1.15 -4.68 32.94
C LYS A 3 0.36 -4.38 31.68
N GLU A 4 0.61 -3.22 31.09
CA GLU A 4 0.04 -2.84 29.82
C GLU A 4 0.66 -3.70 28.70
N LEU A 5 -0.15 -4.34 27.88
CA LEU A 5 0.28 -5.21 26.78
C LEU A 5 0.12 -4.48 25.42
N LEU A 6 0.80 -4.97 24.38
CA LEU A 6 0.67 -4.36 23.04
C LEU A 6 -0.74 -4.52 22.48
N GLU A 7 -1.45 -5.58 22.80
CA GLU A 7 -2.87 -5.78 22.45
C GLU A 7 -3.81 -4.73 23.06
N ASP A 8 -3.42 -4.12 24.21
CA ASP A 8 -4.20 -3.07 24.87
C ASP A 8 -4.07 -1.71 24.16
N ILE A 9 -2.91 -1.44 23.54
CA ILE A 9 -2.60 -0.14 22.93
C ILE A 9 -2.76 -0.13 21.39
N GLY A 10 -2.51 -1.25 20.73
CA GLY A 10 -2.57 -1.38 19.29
C GLY A 10 -1.40 -0.69 18.56
N GLU A 11 -1.26 -0.99 17.27
CA GLU A 11 -0.11 -0.57 16.45
C GLU A 11 0.07 0.95 16.35
N LYS A 12 -1.01 1.71 16.08
CA LYS A 12 -0.93 3.17 15.92
C LYS A 12 -0.40 3.86 17.16
N GLU A 13 -0.85 3.45 18.34
CA GLU A 13 -0.37 4.02 19.60
C GLU A 13 1.06 3.55 19.90
N LEU A 14 1.41 2.31 19.55
CA LEU A 14 2.80 1.84 19.63
C LEU A 14 3.73 2.72 18.80
N ILE A 15 3.41 2.98 17.54
CA ILE A 15 4.20 3.86 16.65
C ILE A 15 4.31 5.27 17.23
N ASN A 16 3.21 5.84 17.71
CA ASN A 16 3.22 7.15 18.37
C ASN A 16 4.19 7.20 19.56
N ARG A 17 4.17 6.18 20.41
CA ARG A 17 5.08 6.08 21.57
C ARG A 17 6.54 5.92 21.17
N LEU A 18 6.80 5.19 20.09
CA LEU A 18 8.14 5.03 19.53
C LEU A 18 8.68 6.33 18.92
N GLY A 19 7.80 7.22 18.48
CA GLY A 19 8.17 8.53 17.92
C GLY A 19 9.04 9.39 18.81
N LYS A 20 8.99 9.22 20.15
CA LYS A 20 9.87 9.92 21.09
C LYS A 20 11.36 9.58 20.93
N PHE A 21 11.67 8.45 20.29
CA PHE A 21 13.05 8.00 20.05
C PHE A 21 13.54 8.37 18.64
N MET A 22 12.71 9.01 17.84
CA MET A 22 13.00 9.33 16.44
C MET A 22 13.04 10.85 16.23
N PRO A 23 13.79 11.33 15.22
CA PRO A 23 13.67 12.72 14.79
C PRO A 23 12.23 13.03 14.38
N LYS A 24 11.78 14.26 14.67
CA LYS A 24 10.48 14.73 14.18
C LYS A 24 10.41 14.59 12.66
N ASP A 25 9.26 14.23 12.14
CA ASP A 25 8.96 14.05 10.72
C ASP A 25 9.44 12.74 10.07
N GLN A 26 10.00 11.77 10.82
CA GLN A 26 10.42 10.48 10.25
C GLN A 26 9.33 9.40 10.27
N ILE A 27 8.32 9.53 11.15
CA ILE A 27 7.22 8.56 11.29
C ILE A 27 5.92 9.02 10.61
N ALA A 28 5.96 10.14 9.91
CA ALA A 28 4.76 10.77 9.34
C ALA A 28 4.45 10.33 7.90
N ASP A 29 5.31 9.53 7.29
CA ASP A 29 5.23 9.08 5.89
C ASP A 29 5.62 7.61 5.74
N ASP A 30 5.37 7.06 4.53
CA ASP A 30 5.70 5.69 4.14
C ASP A 30 7.23 5.44 4.18
N CYS A 31 8.04 6.45 3.92
CA CYS A 31 9.50 6.36 3.97
C CYS A 31 10.14 7.42 4.88
N ALA A 32 11.21 7.02 5.57
CA ALA A 32 12.14 7.97 6.19
C ALA A 32 12.98 8.68 5.11
N LEU A 33 13.25 9.98 5.31
CA LEU A 33 14.03 10.80 4.39
C LEU A 33 15.41 11.15 4.97
N ILE A 34 16.48 10.69 4.32
CA ILE A 34 17.87 10.99 4.67
C ILE A 34 18.45 11.99 3.65
N LYS A 35 18.82 13.17 4.10
CA LYS A 35 19.47 14.18 3.26
C LYS A 35 20.97 13.92 3.24
N THR A 36 21.54 13.74 2.04
CA THR A 36 22.98 13.67 1.81
C THR A 36 23.43 14.91 1.02
N LYS A 37 24.76 15.08 0.84
CA LYS A 37 25.29 16.22 0.08
C LYS A 37 24.68 16.38 -1.32
N ASN A 38 24.45 15.26 -2.02
CA ASN A 38 24.03 15.28 -3.42
C ASN A 38 22.64 14.69 -3.68
N ASN A 39 22.06 13.95 -2.73
CA ASN A 39 20.82 13.22 -2.91
C ASN A 39 19.94 13.29 -1.65
N LYS A 40 18.68 12.99 -1.86
CA LYS A 40 17.73 12.65 -0.80
C LYS A 40 17.42 11.17 -0.92
N LEU A 41 17.79 10.40 0.09
CA LEU A 41 17.51 8.97 0.14
C LEU A 41 16.17 8.74 0.85
N LEU A 42 15.41 7.82 0.30
CA LEU A 42 14.20 7.27 0.90
C LEU A 42 14.55 5.89 1.45
N VAL A 43 14.08 5.59 2.65
CA VAL A 43 14.32 4.31 3.34
C VAL A 43 13.01 3.88 3.97
N ASN A 44 12.58 2.67 3.69
CA ASN A 44 11.47 2.01 4.39
C ASN A 44 11.90 0.61 4.84
N ASN A 45 11.09 -0.01 5.67
CA ASN A 45 11.24 -1.40 6.07
C ASN A 45 9.87 -2.04 6.28
N ASP A 46 9.64 -3.14 5.58
CA ASP A 46 8.48 -3.99 5.74
C ASP A 46 8.85 -5.42 6.13
N SER A 47 8.00 -6.06 6.91
CA SER A 47 8.19 -7.43 7.35
C SER A 47 6.96 -8.29 7.03
N LEU A 48 7.21 -9.45 6.43
CA LEU A 48 6.21 -10.50 6.26
C LEU A 48 6.47 -11.63 7.24
N VAL A 49 5.47 -11.96 8.05
CA VAL A 49 5.53 -12.97 9.12
C VAL A 49 4.59 -14.12 8.76
N GLU A 50 5.08 -15.36 8.86
CA GLU A 50 4.29 -16.57 8.63
C GLU A 50 3.09 -16.61 9.60
N ASN A 51 1.95 -17.08 9.12
CA ASN A 51 0.66 -17.12 9.83
C ASN A 51 0.02 -15.76 10.18
N VAL A 52 0.70 -14.64 9.88
CA VAL A 52 0.14 -13.27 9.96
C VAL A 52 -0.12 -12.74 8.55
N HIS A 53 0.91 -12.68 7.72
CA HIS A 53 0.84 -12.11 6.37
C HIS A 53 0.80 -13.16 5.26
N PHE A 54 1.30 -14.37 5.52
CA PHE A 54 1.34 -15.45 4.55
C PHE A 54 1.38 -16.83 5.23
N ASN A 55 1.09 -17.86 4.47
CA ASN A 55 1.46 -19.25 4.76
C ASN A 55 1.67 -20.03 3.46
N ASP A 56 2.32 -21.18 3.54
CA ASP A 56 2.68 -21.98 2.36
C ASP A 56 1.46 -22.57 1.60
N ILE A 57 0.25 -22.47 2.19
CA ILE A 57 -1.01 -22.90 1.53
C ILE A 57 -1.51 -21.80 0.60
N THR A 58 -1.38 -20.53 1.02
CA THR A 58 -1.97 -19.39 0.31
C THR A 58 -1.06 -18.79 -0.75
N ILE A 59 0.27 -18.94 -0.60
CA ILE A 59 1.23 -18.35 -1.53
C ILE A 59 2.50 -19.20 -1.62
N CYS A 60 2.99 -19.45 -2.83
CA CYS A 60 4.26 -20.14 -3.01
C CYS A 60 5.46 -19.21 -2.75
N ALA A 61 6.61 -19.81 -2.44
CA ALA A 61 7.82 -19.03 -2.08
C ALA A 61 8.25 -18.02 -3.16
N GLN A 62 8.11 -18.37 -4.45
CA GLN A 62 8.48 -17.46 -5.53
C GLN A 62 7.56 -16.23 -5.60
N ASP A 63 6.26 -16.41 -5.42
CA ASP A 63 5.30 -15.31 -5.39
C ASP A 63 5.43 -14.48 -4.12
N LEU A 64 5.73 -15.13 -2.99
CA LEU A 64 6.02 -14.46 -1.73
C LEU A 64 7.25 -13.54 -1.85
N GLY A 65 8.32 -14.01 -2.52
CA GLY A 65 9.50 -13.19 -2.79
C GLY A 65 9.18 -11.98 -3.68
N TRP A 66 8.33 -12.15 -4.67
CA TRP A 66 7.82 -11.03 -5.47
C TRP A 66 7.06 -10.03 -4.59
N LYS A 67 6.07 -10.50 -3.82
CA LYS A 67 5.23 -9.67 -2.95
C LYS A 67 6.05 -8.90 -1.93
N ALA A 68 7.03 -9.54 -1.27
CA ALA A 68 7.91 -8.92 -0.28
C ALA A 68 8.74 -7.75 -0.86
N VAL A 69 9.14 -7.83 -2.12
CA VAL A 69 9.81 -6.71 -2.79
C VAL A 69 8.81 -5.63 -3.16
N VAL A 70 7.65 -6.01 -3.71
CA VAL A 70 6.66 -5.04 -4.22
C VAL A 70 6.06 -4.20 -3.09
N SER A 71 5.83 -4.75 -1.89
CA SER A 71 5.37 -3.96 -0.74
C SER A 71 6.32 -2.79 -0.45
N ASN A 72 7.62 -3.06 -0.39
CA ASN A 72 8.64 -2.04 -0.16
C ASN A 72 8.80 -1.05 -1.34
N ILE A 73 8.64 -1.52 -2.58
CA ILE A 73 8.66 -0.65 -3.77
C ILE A 73 7.44 0.28 -3.79
N SER A 74 6.29 -0.19 -3.30
CA SER A 74 5.08 0.62 -3.14
C SER A 74 5.35 1.85 -2.27
N ASP A 75 5.96 1.67 -1.11
CA ASP A 75 6.33 2.76 -0.18
C ASP A 75 7.33 3.75 -0.81
N LEU A 76 8.34 3.22 -1.52
CA LEU A 76 9.29 4.07 -2.23
C LEU A 76 8.58 4.90 -3.30
N LEU A 77 7.63 4.32 -4.03
CA LEU A 77 6.89 4.99 -5.09
C LEU A 77 5.92 6.02 -4.52
N SER A 78 5.19 5.67 -3.44
CA SER A 78 4.26 6.58 -2.73
C SER A 78 4.97 7.77 -2.11
N SER A 79 6.28 7.64 -1.82
CA SER A 79 7.16 8.72 -1.32
C SER A 79 7.88 9.49 -2.44
N GLY A 80 7.67 9.15 -3.72
CA GLY A 80 8.23 9.84 -4.88
C GLY A 80 9.65 9.42 -5.23
N SER A 81 10.00 8.15 -5.03
CA SER A 81 11.28 7.60 -5.49
C SER A 81 11.36 7.57 -7.01
N LYS A 82 12.38 8.23 -7.56
CA LYS A 82 12.68 8.18 -9.00
C LYS A 82 13.54 6.99 -9.39
N LYS A 83 14.14 6.31 -8.41
CA LYS A 83 15.02 5.16 -8.64
C LYS A 83 15.14 4.35 -7.36
N THR A 84 14.89 3.06 -7.44
CA THR A 84 15.26 2.09 -6.43
C THR A 84 16.75 1.82 -6.50
N ILE A 85 17.47 1.91 -5.38
CA ILE A 85 18.90 1.56 -5.29
C ILE A 85 19.02 0.05 -5.10
N GLY A 86 18.30 -0.50 -4.13
CA GLY A 86 18.30 -1.91 -3.81
C GLY A 86 17.68 -2.19 -2.45
N ILE A 87 17.78 -3.44 -2.05
CA ILE A 87 17.20 -3.95 -0.80
C ILE A 87 18.24 -4.69 0.03
N THR A 88 18.07 -4.66 1.36
CA THR A 88 18.71 -5.62 2.28
C THR A 88 17.62 -6.50 2.89
N ILE A 89 17.94 -7.76 3.21
CA ILE A 89 16.98 -8.75 3.64
C ILE A 89 17.45 -9.35 4.97
N SER A 90 16.65 -9.26 6.01
CA SER A 90 16.78 -10.09 7.20
C SER A 90 15.84 -11.29 7.07
N LEU A 91 16.41 -12.48 6.98
CA LEU A 91 15.69 -13.72 6.77
C LEU A 91 15.78 -14.59 8.02
N ILE A 92 14.67 -14.77 8.72
CA ILE A 92 14.58 -15.64 9.89
C ILE A 92 13.79 -16.89 9.47
N LEU A 93 14.37 -18.07 9.69
CA LEU A 93 13.77 -19.32 9.22
C LEU A 93 13.90 -20.43 10.26
N PRO A 94 12.89 -21.33 10.34
CA PRO A 94 13.05 -22.60 11.03
C PRO A 94 14.19 -23.44 10.42
N SER A 95 14.93 -24.14 11.25
CA SER A 95 16.07 -25.01 10.79
C SER A 95 15.64 -26.12 9.82
N LYS A 96 14.34 -26.47 9.78
CA LYS A 96 13.78 -27.47 8.88
C LYS A 96 13.30 -26.91 7.55
N THR A 97 13.48 -25.60 7.30
CA THR A 97 13.11 -24.99 6.01
C THR A 97 13.97 -25.56 4.89
N GLU A 98 13.34 -26.03 3.82
CA GLU A 98 14.06 -26.60 2.67
C GLU A 98 14.80 -25.53 1.88
N TRP A 99 16.00 -25.86 1.39
CA TRP A 99 16.78 -24.93 0.55
C TRP A 99 16.01 -24.47 -0.71
N VAL A 100 15.24 -25.37 -1.32
CA VAL A 100 14.45 -25.05 -2.51
C VAL A 100 13.45 -23.92 -2.24
N TRP A 101 12.85 -23.87 -1.04
CA TRP A 101 11.96 -22.78 -0.65
C TRP A 101 12.69 -21.43 -0.64
N VAL A 102 13.91 -21.38 -0.08
CA VAL A 102 14.74 -20.18 -0.03
C VAL A 102 15.16 -19.75 -1.44
N GLU A 103 15.58 -20.71 -2.26
CA GLU A 103 15.98 -20.43 -3.64
C GLU A 103 14.83 -19.84 -4.47
N GLU A 104 13.62 -20.40 -4.37
CA GLU A 104 12.44 -19.87 -5.05
C GLU A 104 12.03 -18.49 -4.53
N LEU A 105 12.12 -18.23 -3.22
CA LEU A 105 11.90 -16.90 -2.63
C LEU A 105 12.81 -15.85 -3.29
N TYR A 106 14.11 -16.13 -3.35
CA TYR A 106 15.09 -15.21 -3.97
C TYR A 106 14.91 -15.08 -5.48
N LYS A 107 14.46 -16.13 -6.18
CA LYS A 107 14.06 -16.04 -7.60
C LYS A 107 12.89 -15.07 -7.78
N GLY A 108 11.90 -15.10 -6.89
CA GLY A 108 10.79 -14.16 -6.88
C GLY A 108 11.24 -12.71 -6.65
N MET A 109 12.07 -12.48 -5.64
CA MET A 109 12.66 -11.17 -5.35
C MET A 109 13.43 -10.62 -6.55
N ASN A 110 14.28 -11.43 -7.17
CA ASN A 110 15.06 -11.02 -8.33
C ASN A 110 14.18 -10.69 -9.54
N LYS A 111 13.04 -11.39 -9.74
CA LYS A 111 12.08 -11.05 -10.80
C LYS A 111 11.46 -9.67 -10.56
N ALA A 112 11.05 -9.36 -9.34
CA ALA A 112 10.50 -8.06 -8.99
C ALA A 112 11.54 -6.94 -9.17
N LEU A 113 12.77 -7.14 -8.68
CA LEU A 113 13.86 -6.16 -8.85
C LEU A 113 14.24 -5.94 -10.32
N LYS A 114 14.14 -6.96 -11.18
CA LYS A 114 14.32 -6.81 -12.62
C LYS A 114 13.28 -5.87 -13.23
N GLU A 115 12.05 -5.91 -12.75
CA GLU A 115 10.95 -5.11 -13.28
C GLU A 115 10.98 -3.66 -12.72
N TYR A 116 11.17 -3.53 -11.41
CA TYR A 116 11.07 -2.23 -10.71
C TYR A 116 12.41 -1.53 -10.49
N GLY A 117 13.49 -2.20 -10.80
CA GLY A 117 14.85 -1.70 -10.57
C GLY A 117 15.39 -2.04 -9.19
N GLY A 118 16.69 -1.82 -9.02
CA GLY A 118 17.42 -2.14 -7.80
C GLY A 118 18.11 -3.51 -7.84
N ILE A 119 18.83 -3.82 -6.77
CA ILE A 119 19.56 -5.07 -6.59
C ILE A 119 19.46 -5.53 -5.13
N ILE A 120 19.75 -6.79 -4.86
CA ILE A 120 19.98 -7.27 -3.50
C ILE A 120 21.36 -6.78 -3.06
N LEU A 121 21.40 -5.95 -2.01
CA LEU A 121 22.63 -5.35 -1.47
C LEU A 121 23.30 -6.26 -0.42
N GLY A 122 22.52 -7.13 0.20
CA GLY A 122 22.99 -8.02 1.27
C GLY A 122 21.86 -8.33 2.24
N GLY A 123 22.22 -8.72 3.46
CA GLY A 123 21.26 -9.04 4.51
C GLY A 123 21.86 -9.87 5.60
N ASP A 124 21.00 -10.49 6.40
CA ASP A 124 21.33 -11.39 7.49
C ASP A 124 20.42 -12.61 7.46
N CYS A 125 20.92 -13.73 7.99
CA CYS A 125 20.15 -14.97 8.12
C CYS A 125 20.24 -15.50 9.54
N SER A 126 19.11 -15.74 10.17
CA SER A 126 19.04 -16.22 11.54
C SER A 126 18.04 -17.36 11.67
N MET A 127 18.19 -18.18 12.70
CA MET A 127 17.23 -19.22 13.04
C MET A 127 16.08 -18.64 13.87
N GLY A 128 14.85 -19.05 13.58
CA GLY A 128 13.64 -18.72 14.33
C GLY A 128 12.63 -19.86 14.31
N ASN A 129 11.49 -19.65 14.96
CA ASN A 129 10.42 -20.63 15.02
C ASN A 129 9.44 -20.53 13.84
N GLU A 130 9.37 -19.35 13.23
CA GLU A 130 8.50 -19.01 12.10
C GLU A 130 9.34 -18.37 10.99
N LYS A 131 8.81 -18.42 9.75
CA LYS A 131 9.43 -17.72 8.63
C LYS A 131 9.11 -16.23 8.73
N ILE A 132 10.16 -15.39 8.80
CA ILE A 132 10.04 -13.95 8.77
C ILE A 132 10.97 -13.40 7.70
N ILE A 133 10.43 -12.55 6.85
CA ILE A 133 11.14 -11.88 5.77
C ILE A 133 11.03 -10.38 6.03
N SER A 134 12.10 -9.74 6.49
CA SER A 134 12.14 -8.30 6.69
C SER A 134 13.04 -7.66 5.64
N ILE A 135 12.50 -6.71 4.88
CA ILE A 135 13.21 -6.04 3.79
C ILE A 135 13.33 -4.56 4.13
N THR A 136 14.57 -4.06 4.07
CA THR A 136 14.80 -2.61 4.02
C THR A 136 15.08 -2.21 2.59
N ALA A 137 14.28 -1.30 2.04
CA ALA A 137 14.48 -0.77 0.70
C ALA A 137 15.05 0.65 0.71
N LEU A 138 15.89 0.92 -0.27
CA LEU A 138 16.59 2.19 -0.47
C LEU A 138 16.22 2.78 -1.82
N GLY A 139 15.78 4.04 -1.84
CA GLY A 139 15.43 4.78 -3.04
C GLY A 139 16.04 6.18 -3.09
N ILE A 140 16.00 6.80 -4.25
CA ILE A 140 16.38 8.21 -4.45
C ILE A 140 15.12 9.02 -4.71
N GLN A 141 14.82 9.99 -3.87
CA GLN A 141 13.69 10.89 -4.07
C GLN A 141 13.87 11.72 -5.35
N GLY A 142 12.80 11.86 -6.10
CA GLY A 142 12.73 12.72 -7.29
C GLY A 142 12.55 14.21 -6.97
N ASP A 143 12.27 15.00 -8.01
CA ASP A 143 12.05 16.45 -7.91
C ASP A 143 10.66 16.82 -7.33
N LEU A 144 9.77 15.86 -7.24
CA LEU A 144 8.46 15.95 -6.62
C LEU A 144 8.44 15.02 -5.40
N ALA A 145 8.28 15.59 -4.23
CA ALA A 145 8.07 14.81 -3.02
C ALA A 145 6.59 14.40 -2.94
N LEU A 146 6.35 13.15 -2.66
CA LEU A 146 5.04 12.61 -2.36
C LEU A 146 4.99 12.36 -0.85
N ARG A 147 3.94 12.84 -0.17
CA ARG A 147 3.87 12.83 1.29
C ARG A 147 2.42 12.77 1.77
N ARG A 148 2.17 12.11 2.87
CA ARG A 148 0.83 12.05 3.48
C ARG A 148 0.33 13.44 3.90
N ASP A 149 1.21 14.35 4.35
CA ASP A 149 0.90 15.68 4.89
C ASP A 149 0.75 16.79 3.83
N ALA A 150 0.57 16.45 2.55
CA ALA A 150 0.63 17.45 1.49
C ALA A 150 -0.66 17.63 0.68
N CYS A 151 -1.76 17.02 1.08
CA CYS A 151 -3.08 17.28 0.49
C CYS A 151 -3.56 18.70 0.84
N LYS A 152 -4.41 19.26 -0.02
CA LYS A 152 -4.98 20.58 0.18
C LYS A 152 -6.48 20.61 -0.11
N PRO A 153 -7.26 21.42 0.61
CA PRO A 153 -8.64 21.68 0.25
C PRO A 153 -8.77 22.13 -1.22
N GLY A 154 -9.77 21.58 -1.92
CA GLY A 154 -10.02 21.82 -3.34
C GLY A 154 -9.24 20.90 -4.30
N GLU A 155 -8.34 20.06 -3.80
CA GLU A 155 -7.67 19.05 -4.62
C GLU A 155 -8.53 17.80 -4.82
N ILE A 156 -8.38 17.17 -5.98
CA ILE A 156 -9.06 15.94 -6.37
C ILE A 156 -8.32 14.77 -5.75
N ILE A 157 -9.05 13.82 -5.17
CA ILE A 157 -8.54 12.54 -4.70
C ILE A 157 -8.57 11.55 -5.85
N LEU A 158 -7.43 10.95 -6.13
CA LEU A 158 -7.26 9.97 -7.19
C LEU A 158 -6.70 8.67 -6.61
N THR A 159 -7.01 7.57 -7.30
CA THR A 159 -6.39 6.27 -7.03
C THR A 159 -5.92 5.62 -8.32
N THR A 160 -4.87 4.81 -8.23
CA THR A 160 -4.46 3.91 -9.29
C THR A 160 -5.24 2.59 -9.17
N GLY A 161 -5.46 1.90 -10.27
CA GLY A 161 -5.96 0.52 -10.30
C GLY A 161 -7.32 0.27 -9.63
N ILE A 162 -7.49 -0.94 -9.14
CA ILE A 162 -8.71 -1.46 -8.51
C ILE A 162 -8.36 -2.03 -7.13
N HIS A 163 -9.11 -1.64 -6.12
CA HIS A 163 -8.94 -2.12 -4.75
C HIS A 163 -9.79 -3.37 -4.48
N GLY A 164 -9.40 -4.14 -3.46
CA GLY A 164 -10.11 -5.33 -2.95
C GLY A 164 -9.77 -6.63 -3.68
N LEU A 165 -8.97 -6.58 -4.76
CA LEU A 165 -8.56 -7.78 -5.48
C LEU A 165 -7.67 -8.69 -4.63
N SER A 166 -6.74 -8.13 -3.86
CA SER A 166 -5.88 -8.91 -2.96
C SER A 166 -6.67 -9.62 -1.88
N LYS A 167 -7.61 -8.93 -1.25
CA LYS A 167 -8.50 -9.53 -0.24
C LYS A 167 -9.30 -10.69 -0.81
N LEU A 168 -9.90 -10.51 -1.99
CA LEU A 168 -10.63 -11.57 -2.68
C LEU A 168 -9.70 -12.74 -3.04
N GLY A 169 -8.52 -12.46 -3.56
CA GLY A 169 -7.51 -13.47 -3.90
C GLY A 169 -7.05 -14.28 -2.70
N PHE A 170 -6.76 -13.63 -1.58
CA PHE A 170 -6.44 -14.28 -0.31
C PHE A 170 -7.55 -15.23 0.15
N MET A 171 -8.80 -14.78 0.10
CA MET A 171 -9.93 -15.59 0.52
C MET A 171 -10.11 -16.84 -0.37
N MET A 172 -9.91 -16.70 -1.67
CA MET A 172 -9.96 -17.84 -2.60
C MET A 172 -8.82 -18.85 -2.33
N GLN A 173 -7.62 -18.37 -2.04
CA GLN A 173 -6.48 -19.25 -1.72
C GLN A 173 -6.62 -19.91 -0.34
N SER A 174 -7.17 -19.21 0.63
CA SER A 174 -7.39 -19.72 2.00
C SER A 174 -8.52 -20.76 2.07
N LYS A 175 -9.25 -21.01 0.97
CA LYS A 175 -10.42 -21.93 0.93
C LYS A 175 -11.43 -21.64 2.04
N ILE A 176 -11.54 -20.38 2.44
CA ILE A 176 -12.55 -19.94 3.42
C ILE A 176 -13.91 -20.15 2.76
N ASN A 177 -14.73 -21.05 3.33
CA ASN A 177 -16.07 -21.30 2.84
C ASN A 177 -16.91 -20.04 3.03
N PHE A 178 -17.30 -19.43 1.93
CA PHE A 178 -18.38 -18.46 1.89
C PHE A 178 -19.70 -19.24 1.82
N ASP A 179 -20.37 -19.39 2.95
CA ASP A 179 -21.77 -19.84 2.94
C ASP A 179 -22.57 -18.84 2.09
N ASN A 180 -23.17 -19.30 1.00
CA ASN A 180 -23.87 -18.51 -0.03
C ASN A 180 -22.98 -17.70 -0.97
N VAL A 181 -21.90 -18.29 -1.47
CA VAL A 181 -21.17 -17.67 -2.57
C VAL A 181 -22.04 -17.68 -3.82
N VAL A 182 -22.54 -16.52 -4.19
CA VAL A 182 -22.86 -16.21 -5.59
C VAL A 182 -21.72 -16.76 -6.44
N SER A 183 -22.01 -17.49 -7.51
CA SER A 183 -20.99 -18.04 -8.40
C SER A 183 -20.14 -16.89 -8.95
N LEU A 184 -18.95 -16.70 -8.37
CA LEU A 184 -18.02 -15.68 -8.83
C LEU A 184 -17.52 -16.06 -10.23
N ASN A 185 -17.34 -15.04 -11.05
CA ASN A 185 -16.77 -15.23 -12.39
C ASN A 185 -15.33 -15.74 -12.27
N GLU A 186 -15.00 -16.85 -12.94
CA GLU A 186 -13.67 -17.49 -12.94
C GLU A 186 -12.55 -16.52 -13.33
N ARG A 187 -12.82 -15.58 -14.25
CA ARG A 187 -11.88 -14.53 -14.63
C ARG A 187 -11.57 -13.62 -13.45
N LEU A 188 -12.57 -13.20 -12.68
CA LEU A 188 -12.39 -12.37 -11.49
C LEU A 188 -11.59 -13.13 -10.43
N ILE A 189 -11.91 -14.40 -10.17
CA ILE A 189 -11.17 -15.26 -9.23
C ILE A 189 -9.70 -15.34 -9.63
N SER A 190 -9.42 -15.73 -10.87
CA SER A 190 -8.05 -15.85 -11.38
C SER A 190 -7.27 -14.54 -11.30
N LYS A 191 -7.91 -13.41 -11.66
CA LYS A 191 -7.33 -12.08 -11.55
C LYS A 191 -7.01 -11.72 -10.09
N SER A 192 -7.91 -12.01 -9.18
CA SER A 192 -7.76 -11.71 -7.75
C SER A 192 -6.65 -12.55 -7.10
N ILE A 193 -6.59 -13.85 -7.39
CA ILE A 193 -5.50 -14.71 -6.93
C ILE A 193 -4.14 -14.21 -7.45
N LYS A 194 -4.06 -13.88 -8.74
CA LYS A 194 -2.83 -13.34 -9.32
C LYS A 194 -2.43 -12.02 -8.65
N HIS A 195 -3.40 -11.15 -8.36
CA HIS A 195 -3.14 -9.86 -7.71
C HIS A 195 -2.65 -10.05 -6.27
N PHE A 196 -3.26 -10.94 -5.50
CA PHE A 196 -2.80 -11.30 -4.14
C PHE A 196 -1.39 -11.89 -4.14
N CYS A 197 -1.11 -12.86 -5.02
CA CYS A 197 0.18 -13.54 -5.07
C CYS A 197 1.28 -12.66 -5.67
N ARG A 198 0.96 -11.87 -6.69
CA ARG A 198 1.88 -10.99 -7.42
C ARG A 198 1.29 -9.61 -7.62
N PRO A 199 1.18 -8.82 -6.55
CA PRO A 199 0.75 -7.43 -6.68
C PRO A 199 1.69 -6.67 -7.62
N GLN A 200 1.17 -5.60 -8.22
CA GLN A 200 1.90 -4.78 -9.18
C GLN A 200 1.72 -3.31 -8.81
N VAL A 201 2.79 -2.55 -8.83
CA VAL A 201 2.75 -1.09 -8.77
C VAL A 201 2.99 -0.52 -10.17
N ASN A 202 2.46 0.67 -10.44
CA ASN A 202 2.65 1.29 -11.76
C ASN A 202 4.06 1.91 -11.89
N PRO A 203 5.02 1.31 -12.61
CA PRO A 203 6.39 1.81 -12.70
C PRO A 203 6.48 3.14 -13.46
N ASN A 204 5.46 3.50 -14.22
CA ASN A 204 5.40 4.75 -14.96
C ASN A 204 4.66 5.87 -14.21
N PHE A 205 4.13 5.62 -13.01
CA PHE A 205 3.32 6.58 -12.26
C PHE A 205 4.04 7.93 -12.10
N LEU A 206 5.23 7.96 -11.53
CA LEU A 206 5.98 9.19 -11.30
C LEU A 206 6.33 9.91 -12.62
N LYS A 207 6.69 9.17 -13.66
CA LYS A 207 6.95 9.71 -15.00
C LYS A 207 5.71 10.38 -15.60
N ASN A 208 4.55 9.71 -15.52
CA ASN A 208 3.27 10.22 -16.04
C ASN A 208 2.83 11.45 -15.24
N LEU A 209 2.98 11.39 -13.91
CA LEU A 209 2.70 12.48 -12.99
C LEU A 209 3.52 13.74 -13.33
N LEU A 210 4.83 13.60 -13.53
CA LEU A 210 5.72 14.72 -13.89
C LEU A 210 5.43 15.25 -15.31
N LYS A 211 5.14 14.38 -16.27
CA LYS A 211 4.81 14.76 -17.66
C LYS A 211 3.55 15.62 -17.73
N THR A 212 2.55 15.33 -16.90
CA THR A 212 1.26 16.03 -16.88
C THR A 212 1.20 17.23 -15.94
N ARG A 213 2.28 17.48 -15.21
CA ARG A 213 2.36 18.52 -14.17
C ARG A 213 2.05 19.90 -14.71
N SER A 214 0.90 20.44 -14.29
CA SER A 214 0.38 21.73 -14.76
C SER A 214 1.13 22.95 -14.18
N ASN A 215 1.77 22.79 -13.02
CA ASN A 215 2.50 23.86 -12.34
C ASN A 215 3.81 23.36 -11.73
N LYS A 216 4.94 23.72 -12.33
CA LYS A 216 6.28 23.31 -11.88
C LYS A 216 6.69 23.89 -10.50
N LYS A 217 5.96 24.88 -9.97
CA LYS A 217 6.18 25.42 -8.62
C LYS A 217 5.72 24.47 -7.51
N ILE A 218 4.77 23.56 -7.81
CA ILE A 218 4.33 22.54 -6.85
C ILE A 218 5.46 21.53 -6.67
N LYS A 219 6.05 21.44 -5.50
CA LYS A 219 7.19 20.57 -5.18
C LYS A 219 6.82 19.36 -4.35
N LYS A 220 5.59 19.32 -3.78
CA LYS A 220 5.05 18.20 -3.04
C LYS A 220 3.55 18.05 -3.28
N ILE A 221 3.05 16.83 -3.22
CA ILE A 221 1.63 16.46 -3.32
C ILE A 221 1.29 15.42 -2.26
N GLY A 222 0.02 15.31 -1.90
CA GLY A 222 -0.50 14.27 -1.03
C GLY A 222 -0.43 12.91 -1.72
N CYS A 223 0.16 11.90 -1.06
CA CYS A 223 0.20 10.53 -1.56
C CYS A 223 0.53 9.55 -0.44
N THR A 224 -0.05 8.36 -0.52
CA THR A 224 0.29 7.14 0.21
C THR A 224 -0.08 5.93 -0.64
N ASP A 225 0.34 4.73 -0.27
CA ASP A 225 -0.17 3.50 -0.87
C ASP A 225 -1.39 2.96 -0.11
N SER A 226 -2.00 1.89 -0.61
CA SER A 226 -3.17 1.26 -0.01
C SER A 226 -2.86 -0.13 0.57
N SER A 227 -1.71 -0.27 1.25
CA SER A 227 -1.33 -1.49 1.97
C SER A 227 -2.40 -1.96 2.96
N ASP A 228 -3.01 -1.01 3.70
CA ASP A 228 -4.10 -1.25 4.66
C ASP A 228 -5.52 -1.02 4.09
N GLY A 229 -5.62 -0.89 2.77
CA GLY A 229 -6.88 -0.66 2.05
C GLY A 229 -7.17 0.82 1.75
N LEU A 230 -8.12 1.01 0.83
CA LEU A 230 -8.47 2.34 0.31
C LEU A 230 -8.94 3.30 1.40
N PHE A 231 -9.80 2.81 2.32
CA PHE A 231 -10.35 3.65 3.39
C PHE A 231 -9.24 4.19 4.29
N GLN A 232 -8.32 3.30 4.72
CA GLN A 232 -7.21 3.69 5.60
C GLN A 232 -6.27 4.69 4.89
N ALA A 233 -5.95 4.45 3.62
CA ALA A 233 -5.12 5.37 2.83
C ALA A 233 -5.72 6.77 2.73
N VAL A 234 -7.03 6.88 2.43
CA VAL A 234 -7.72 8.19 2.39
C VAL A 234 -7.76 8.84 3.78
N GLN A 235 -7.99 8.06 4.84
CA GLN A 235 -8.05 8.56 6.21
C GLN A 235 -6.69 9.11 6.66
N ASP A 236 -5.60 8.40 6.37
CA ASP A 236 -4.25 8.81 6.73
C ASP A 236 -3.86 10.12 6.01
N LEU A 237 -4.22 10.27 4.73
CA LEU A 237 -4.05 11.52 3.99
C LEU A 237 -4.86 12.67 4.61
N ALA A 238 -6.13 12.41 4.97
CA ALA A 238 -7.00 13.41 5.58
C ALA A 238 -6.46 13.88 6.93
N ILE A 239 -6.04 12.95 7.79
CA ILE A 239 -5.49 13.25 9.12
C ILE A 239 -4.15 13.97 9.01
N ALA A 240 -3.20 13.45 8.23
CA ALA A 240 -1.87 14.03 8.10
C ALA A 240 -1.90 15.43 7.48
N SER A 241 -2.87 15.70 6.60
CA SER A 241 -3.02 16.99 5.92
C SER A 241 -4.03 17.94 6.60
N ASN A 242 -4.65 17.52 7.71
CA ASN A 242 -5.69 18.29 8.43
C ASN A 242 -6.83 18.75 7.49
N CYS A 243 -7.36 17.82 6.68
CA CYS A 243 -8.43 18.06 5.70
C CYS A 243 -9.55 17.06 5.87
N GLN A 244 -10.74 17.40 5.37
CA GLN A 244 -11.84 16.45 5.23
C GLN A 244 -11.84 15.85 3.82
N ALA A 245 -11.96 14.52 3.70
CA ALA A 245 -12.09 13.83 2.42
C ALA A 245 -13.57 13.56 2.10
N ILE A 246 -14.01 13.96 0.92
CA ILE A 246 -15.36 13.67 0.38
C ILE A 246 -15.21 12.64 -0.73
N ILE A 247 -15.67 11.41 -0.51
CA ILE A 247 -15.57 10.30 -1.46
C ILE A 247 -16.88 10.15 -2.23
N ASN A 248 -16.75 10.02 -3.53
CA ASN A 248 -17.86 9.63 -4.41
C ASN A 248 -17.80 8.11 -4.60
N TYR A 249 -18.69 7.41 -3.91
CA TYR A 249 -18.76 5.94 -3.93
C TYR A 249 -18.89 5.36 -5.34
N GLU A 250 -19.67 5.98 -6.21
CA GLU A 250 -19.93 5.50 -7.58
C GLU A 250 -18.70 5.65 -8.50
N GLN A 251 -17.74 6.50 -8.12
CA GLN A 251 -16.52 6.72 -8.90
C GLN A 251 -15.37 5.79 -8.49
N ILE A 252 -15.51 5.01 -7.41
CA ILE A 252 -14.51 4.04 -7.02
C ILE A 252 -14.41 2.96 -8.09
N PRO A 253 -13.21 2.73 -8.67
CA PRO A 253 -13.04 1.77 -9.74
C PRO A 253 -13.28 0.34 -9.27
N LYS A 254 -14.11 -0.39 -9.98
CA LYS A 254 -14.46 -1.79 -9.70
C LYS A 254 -14.19 -2.65 -10.92
N ASP A 255 -13.85 -3.90 -10.70
CA ASP A 255 -13.82 -4.85 -11.82
C ASP A 255 -15.24 -5.03 -12.38
N LYS A 256 -15.35 -5.21 -13.70
CA LYS A 256 -16.65 -5.35 -14.38
C LYS A 256 -17.48 -6.54 -13.88
N ASP A 257 -16.80 -7.58 -13.37
CA ASP A 257 -17.42 -8.78 -12.82
C ASP A 257 -17.52 -8.74 -11.29
N TRP A 258 -17.26 -7.57 -10.66
CA TRP A 258 -17.35 -7.41 -9.21
C TRP A 258 -18.79 -7.61 -8.73
N PRO A 259 -19.04 -8.46 -7.73
CA PRO A 259 -20.38 -8.71 -7.22
C PRO A 259 -21.00 -7.45 -6.61
N LYS A 260 -22.33 -7.38 -6.61
CA LYS A 260 -23.08 -6.28 -5.99
C LYS A 260 -23.44 -6.63 -4.55
N GLY A 261 -23.47 -5.62 -3.69
CA GLY A 261 -23.96 -5.70 -2.31
C GLY A 261 -22.93 -5.23 -1.29
N GLU A 262 -23.40 -4.77 -0.13
CA GLU A 262 -22.59 -4.14 0.93
C GLU A 262 -21.42 -5.04 1.42
N LYS A 263 -21.64 -6.35 1.52
CA LYS A 263 -20.59 -7.32 1.86
C LYS A 263 -19.38 -7.25 0.92
N TRP A 264 -19.60 -6.98 -0.38
CA TRP A 264 -18.54 -6.88 -1.38
C TRP A 264 -17.91 -5.49 -1.41
N ASP A 265 -18.65 -4.48 -0.94
CA ASP A 265 -18.15 -3.12 -0.78
C ASP A 265 -17.02 -3.06 0.27
N GLU A 266 -17.09 -3.88 1.32
CA GLU A 266 -16.07 -3.99 2.36
C GLU A 266 -14.70 -4.42 1.80
N PHE A 267 -14.67 -5.21 0.73
CA PHE A 267 -13.44 -5.70 0.15
C PHE A 267 -12.60 -4.59 -0.44
N TYR A 268 -13.19 -3.67 -1.19
CA TYR A 268 -12.43 -2.59 -1.80
C TYR A 268 -12.21 -1.39 -0.89
N PHE A 269 -12.97 -1.28 0.19
CA PHE A 269 -12.71 -0.25 1.21
C PHE A 269 -11.67 -0.68 2.22
N PHE A 270 -11.79 -1.91 2.74
CA PHE A 270 -11.01 -2.39 3.89
C PHE A 270 -10.10 -3.58 3.55
N GLY A 271 -10.08 -4.03 2.30
CA GLY A 271 -9.12 -5.02 1.84
C GLY A 271 -7.77 -4.37 1.66
N GLY A 272 -6.76 -4.88 2.36
CA GLY A 272 -5.38 -4.45 2.22
C GLY A 272 -4.62 -5.18 1.12
N GLU A 273 -3.33 -4.87 1.01
CA GLU A 273 -2.34 -5.51 0.15
C GLU A 273 -2.58 -5.33 -1.37
N ASP A 274 -3.38 -4.33 -1.77
CA ASP A 274 -3.52 -4.00 -3.19
C ASP A 274 -2.35 -3.15 -3.71
N TYR A 275 -1.66 -2.43 -2.82
CA TYR A 275 -0.49 -1.58 -3.11
C TYR A 275 -0.73 -0.58 -4.24
N GLU A 276 -1.98 -0.14 -4.39
CA GLU A 276 -2.34 0.94 -5.28
C GLU A 276 -2.08 2.29 -4.60
N LEU A 277 -1.81 3.33 -5.40
CA LEU A 277 -1.54 4.65 -4.85
C LEU A 277 -2.83 5.46 -4.71
N VAL A 278 -2.96 6.13 -3.56
CA VAL A 278 -3.99 7.14 -3.30
C VAL A 278 -3.31 8.49 -3.14
N PHE A 279 -3.73 9.49 -3.90
CA PHE A 279 -3.03 10.78 -3.94
C PHE A 279 -3.97 11.94 -4.29
N SER A 280 -3.50 13.18 -4.06
CA SER A 280 -4.27 14.38 -4.37
C SER A 280 -3.58 15.30 -5.36
N LEU A 281 -4.35 15.89 -6.25
CA LEU A 281 -3.86 16.84 -7.25
C LEU A 281 -4.83 18.02 -7.45
N PRO A 282 -4.30 19.21 -7.81
CA PRO A 282 -5.11 20.30 -8.35
C PRO A 282 -5.90 19.82 -9.57
N LYS A 283 -7.16 20.23 -9.70
CA LYS A 283 -8.14 19.77 -10.70
C LYS A 283 -7.60 19.70 -12.15
N LYS A 284 -6.86 20.73 -12.59
CA LYS A 284 -6.27 20.74 -13.94
C LYS A 284 -5.23 19.64 -14.13
N TRP A 285 -4.40 19.38 -13.10
CA TRP A 285 -3.39 18.34 -13.15
C TRP A 285 -4.02 16.95 -13.09
N ALA A 286 -4.99 16.73 -12.21
CA ALA A 286 -5.77 15.50 -12.12
C ALA A 286 -6.36 15.12 -13.48
N ARG A 287 -7.08 16.04 -14.14
CA ARG A 287 -7.65 15.83 -15.49
C ARG A 287 -6.61 15.43 -16.53
N ASN A 288 -5.48 16.13 -16.59
CA ASN A 288 -4.42 15.82 -17.54
C ASN A 288 -3.85 14.42 -17.33
N LEU A 289 -3.67 14.03 -16.06
CA LEU A 289 -3.13 12.73 -15.68
C LEU A 289 -4.10 11.59 -16.02
N SER A 290 -5.38 11.70 -15.68
CA SER A 290 -6.40 10.70 -16.01
C SER A 290 -6.68 10.59 -17.53
N GLN A 291 -6.38 11.62 -18.30
CA GLN A 291 -6.42 11.54 -19.76
C GLN A 291 -5.24 10.73 -20.32
N LEU A 292 -4.06 10.86 -19.71
CA LEU A 292 -2.84 10.14 -20.12
C LEU A 292 -2.84 8.68 -19.66
N ASP A 293 -3.28 8.41 -18.44
CA ASP A 293 -3.29 7.09 -17.82
C ASP A 293 -4.71 6.72 -17.37
N LYS A 294 -5.31 5.76 -18.09
CA LYS A 294 -6.70 5.33 -17.86
C LYS A 294 -6.90 4.46 -16.60
N ASN A 295 -5.81 4.02 -15.98
CA ASN A 295 -5.86 3.32 -14.70
C ASN A 295 -5.96 4.27 -13.50
N ILE A 296 -5.87 5.60 -13.74
CA ILE A 296 -5.99 6.62 -12.70
C ILE A 296 -7.41 7.15 -12.68
N ASN A 297 -8.07 6.99 -11.55
CA ASN A 297 -9.48 7.28 -11.35
C ASN A 297 -9.65 8.37 -10.30
N GLU A 298 -10.52 9.34 -10.58
CA GLU A 298 -10.98 10.33 -9.61
C GLU A 298 -12.04 9.69 -8.72
N ILE A 299 -11.84 9.72 -7.39
CA ILE A 299 -12.74 9.10 -6.41
C ILE A 299 -13.36 10.10 -5.43
N GLY A 300 -12.97 11.37 -5.49
CA GLY A 300 -13.47 12.39 -4.58
C GLY A 300 -12.62 13.66 -4.57
N PHE A 301 -12.71 14.41 -3.49
CA PHE A 301 -11.92 15.64 -3.30
C PHE A 301 -11.71 15.94 -1.81
N PHE A 302 -10.67 16.72 -1.52
CA PHE A 302 -10.45 17.27 -0.18
C PHE A 302 -11.13 18.63 -0.03
N THR A 303 -11.60 18.90 1.20
CA THR A 303 -12.21 20.18 1.59
C THR A 303 -11.70 20.59 2.97
N ASP A 304 -11.96 21.85 3.33
CA ASP A 304 -11.80 22.31 4.70
C ASP A 304 -12.78 21.55 5.63
N GLY A 305 -12.36 21.24 6.83
CA GLY A 305 -13.17 20.58 7.85
C GLY A 305 -12.34 19.65 8.73
N GLU A 306 -12.98 19.07 9.73
CA GLU A 306 -12.37 18.10 10.62
C GLU A 306 -11.82 16.89 9.84
N PRO A 307 -10.58 16.43 10.14
CA PRO A 307 -9.99 15.28 9.47
C PRO A 307 -10.87 14.03 9.57
N SER A 308 -11.51 13.70 8.48
CA SER A 308 -12.48 12.60 8.42
C SER A 308 -12.79 12.24 6.98
N ILE A 309 -13.44 11.09 6.78
CA ILE A 309 -13.99 10.69 5.49
C ILE A 309 -15.52 10.86 5.55
N LYS A 310 -16.08 11.45 4.51
CA LYS A 310 -17.53 11.48 4.25
C LYS A 310 -17.82 10.96 2.86
N PHE A 311 -18.92 10.27 2.69
CA PHE A 311 -19.44 9.97 1.38
C PHE A 311 -20.29 11.12 0.88
N LYS A 312 -20.23 11.39 -0.45
CA LYS A 312 -21.04 12.40 -1.10
C LYS A 312 -22.53 12.11 -0.92
N ASP A 313 -22.91 10.83 -0.94
CA ASP A 313 -24.27 10.35 -0.69
C ASP A 313 -24.33 9.74 0.71
N ASN A 314 -25.20 10.31 1.58
CA ASN A 314 -25.33 9.93 2.99
C ASN A 314 -25.78 8.48 3.23
N GLU A 315 -26.27 7.77 2.19
CA GLU A 315 -26.74 6.38 2.29
C GLU A 315 -25.63 5.36 2.63
N LYS A 316 -24.36 5.70 2.39
CA LYS A 316 -23.20 4.81 2.62
C LYS A 316 -22.47 5.04 3.94
N VAL A 317 -23.01 5.87 4.83
CA VAL A 317 -22.39 6.19 6.14
C VAL A 317 -22.17 4.94 7.01
N LYS A 318 -22.98 3.89 6.86
CA LYS A 318 -22.84 2.62 7.60
C LYS A 318 -21.50 1.91 7.31
N LEU A 319 -20.91 2.08 6.12
CA LEU A 319 -19.60 1.51 5.78
C LEU A 319 -18.47 2.09 6.63
N LEU A 320 -18.62 3.30 7.17
CA LEU A 320 -17.62 3.97 8.01
C LEU A 320 -17.49 3.36 9.42
N ASN A 321 -18.40 2.47 9.81
CA ASN A 321 -18.39 1.83 11.13
C ASN A 321 -17.56 0.53 11.18
N ASN A 322 -17.04 0.06 10.04
CA ASN A 322 -16.22 -1.13 9.98
C ASN A 322 -14.76 -0.78 10.29
N THR A 323 -14.10 -1.67 11.01
CA THR A 323 -12.69 -1.47 11.39
C THR A 323 -11.75 -2.07 10.36
N PRO A 324 -10.67 -1.35 9.97
CA PRO A 324 -9.61 -1.92 9.15
C PRO A 324 -8.87 -3.04 9.88
N PHE A 325 -8.02 -3.76 9.16
CA PHE A 325 -7.12 -4.77 9.71
C PHE A 325 -6.28 -4.19 10.86
N LYS A 326 -6.01 -4.99 11.90
CA LYS A 326 -5.18 -4.61 13.04
C LYS A 326 -4.14 -5.69 13.29
N HIS A 327 -2.90 -5.28 13.53
CA HIS A 327 -1.80 -6.17 13.91
C HIS A 327 -1.85 -6.58 15.40
N PHE A 328 -2.45 -5.77 16.25
CA PHE A 328 -2.60 -6.00 17.69
C PHE A 328 -4.00 -5.71 18.15
#